data_589fb07d97d8e6fce126e3fe5859c003
#
_entry.id   589fb07d97d8e6fce126e3fe5859c003
#
_cell.length_a   1.000
_cell.length_b   1.000
_cell.length_c   1.000
_cell.angle_alpha   90.00
_cell.angle_beta   90.00
_cell.angle_gamma   90.00
#
_symmetry.space_group_name_H-M   'P 1'
#
loop_
_entity.id
_entity.type
_entity.pdbx_description
1 polymer ?
#
loop_
_entity_poly.entity_id
_entity_poly.type
_entity_poly.pdbx_seq_one_letter_code
_entity_poly.pdbx_strand_id
1 'polypeptide(L)'
;KKLLSLNVMITRRYTNQRYYDELRGIGKAAGISFNEIAGVNMLPELVKAACTVAGVWREASQDLRTLHMRALDWDYKNPINKYPLITVYHPSDENLQTHANVGWVGLIGSLTGISRKISLGEKVWLPPKHSVQMTRYGNPWTYVFRDLLYEATDMKSAIKMLFNAKRTCAIHIGLGSVDDHSFKMMQYAEKRLDVFDDTNYTFTAAHPRMNGVAYFDKHVQPSGDNCIGSILSNVNFLFILASVLWKMDHGVFLEDCWKLSSDWRYPIGSI
;
A
#
# COMPACT_ATOMS: atom_id res chain seq x y z
N LYS A 1 -1.63 -21.73 11.51
CA LYS A 1 -0.28 -22.07 11.07
C LYS A 1 -0.25 -22.85 9.74
N LYS A 2 -0.94 -23.99 9.59
CA LYS A 2 -0.92 -24.83 8.36
C LYS A 2 -1.28 -24.04 7.09
N LEU A 3 -2.31 -23.18 7.13
CA LEU A 3 -2.74 -22.38 5.97
C LEU A 3 -1.67 -21.36 5.55
N LEU A 4 -1.00 -20.72 6.50
CA LEU A 4 0.07 -19.77 6.23
C LEU A 4 1.29 -20.49 5.58
N SER A 5 1.69 -21.62 6.13
CA SER A 5 2.78 -22.42 5.56
C SER A 5 2.48 -22.92 4.15
N LEU A 6 1.22 -23.31 3.89
CA LEU A 6 0.77 -23.71 2.56
C LEU A 6 0.86 -22.52 1.58
N ASN A 7 0.44 -21.33 2.01
CA ASN A 7 0.50 -20.14 1.18
C ASN A 7 1.96 -19.77 0.82
N VAL A 8 2.88 -19.85 1.79
CA VAL A 8 4.34 -19.68 1.54
C VAL A 8 4.83 -20.67 0.48
N MET A 9 4.44 -21.95 0.59
CA MET A 9 4.86 -22.98 -0.34
C MET A 9 4.35 -22.73 -1.77
N ILE A 10 3.09 -22.33 -1.92
CA ILE A 10 2.46 -22.08 -3.22
C ILE A 10 3.08 -20.84 -3.89
N THR A 11 3.29 -19.76 -3.14
CA THR A 11 3.78 -18.48 -3.68
C THR A 11 5.27 -18.47 -3.95
N ARG A 12 6.05 -19.40 -3.32
CA ARG A 12 7.51 -19.40 -3.32
C ARG A 12 8.14 -19.30 -4.72
N ARG A 13 7.60 -20.01 -5.71
CA ARG A 13 8.15 -20.02 -7.08
C ARG A 13 7.93 -18.71 -7.85
N TYR A 14 7.08 -17.83 -7.34
CA TYR A 14 6.76 -16.53 -7.94
C TYR A 14 7.42 -15.36 -7.23
N THR A 15 7.97 -15.61 -6.05
CA THR A 15 8.54 -14.59 -5.17
C THR A 15 10.06 -14.57 -5.31
N ASN A 16 10.64 -13.38 -5.37
CA ASN A 16 12.09 -13.23 -5.46
C ASN A 16 12.77 -13.86 -4.23
N GLN A 17 13.84 -14.61 -4.45
CA GLN A 17 14.59 -15.31 -3.41
C GLN A 17 15.12 -14.38 -2.33
N ARG A 18 15.45 -13.11 -2.66
CA ARG A 18 15.93 -12.09 -1.71
C ARG A 18 15.03 -11.93 -0.49
N TYR A 19 13.71 -12.04 -0.65
CA TYR A 19 12.77 -11.94 0.47
C TYR A 19 12.85 -13.12 1.41
N TYR A 20 13.03 -14.31 0.89
CA TYR A 20 13.20 -15.50 1.73
C TYR A 20 14.55 -15.51 2.47
N ASP A 21 15.59 -14.94 1.85
CA ASP A 21 16.91 -14.82 2.50
C ASP A 21 16.85 -13.77 3.62
N GLU A 22 16.16 -12.65 3.41
CA GLU A 22 15.91 -11.65 4.45
C GLU A 22 15.12 -12.25 5.62
N LEU A 23 14.02 -12.98 5.34
CA LEU A 23 13.22 -13.65 6.36
C LEU A 23 14.03 -14.69 7.15
N ARG A 24 14.95 -15.43 6.51
CA ARG A 24 15.86 -16.35 7.22
C ARG A 24 16.80 -15.59 8.14
N GLY A 25 17.34 -14.45 7.67
CA GLY A 25 18.19 -13.58 8.49
C GLY A 25 17.47 -13.07 9.72
N ILE A 26 16.25 -12.53 9.56
CA ILE A 26 15.41 -12.06 10.66
C ILE A 26 15.08 -13.22 11.62
N GLY A 27 14.64 -14.36 11.11
CA GLY A 27 14.29 -15.52 11.91
C GLY A 27 15.48 -16.00 12.74
N LYS A 28 16.67 -16.08 12.14
CA LYS A 28 17.92 -16.47 12.84
C LYS A 28 18.26 -15.47 13.95
N ALA A 29 18.20 -14.18 13.69
CA ALA A 29 18.51 -13.14 14.66
C ALA A 29 17.51 -13.08 15.82
N ALA A 30 16.23 -13.32 15.55
CA ALA A 30 15.16 -13.29 16.55
C ALA A 30 14.92 -14.64 17.27
N GLY A 31 15.60 -15.71 16.88
CA GLY A 31 15.33 -17.07 17.40
C GLY A 31 13.96 -17.63 16.98
N ILE A 32 13.41 -17.18 15.85
CA ILE A 32 12.11 -17.57 15.33
C ILE A 32 12.32 -18.45 14.10
N SER A 33 11.53 -19.51 13.95
CA SER A 33 11.65 -20.38 12.78
C SER A 33 11.30 -19.66 11.48
N PHE A 34 11.95 -20.04 10.37
CA PHE A 34 11.61 -19.50 9.04
C PHE A 34 10.13 -19.61 8.71
N ASN A 35 9.49 -20.72 9.04
CA ASN A 35 8.07 -20.93 8.74
C ASN A 35 7.16 -19.99 9.52
N GLU A 36 7.54 -19.60 10.73
CA GLU A 36 6.77 -18.64 11.53
C GLU A 36 6.90 -17.25 10.98
N ILE A 37 8.12 -16.76 10.73
CA ILE A 37 8.32 -15.40 10.21
C ILE A 37 7.78 -15.26 8.77
N ALA A 38 7.98 -16.25 7.91
CA ALA A 38 7.41 -16.25 6.57
C ALA A 38 5.88 -16.32 6.61
N GLY A 39 5.31 -17.08 7.55
CA GLY A 39 3.88 -17.15 7.77
C GLY A 39 3.28 -15.79 8.14
N VAL A 40 3.91 -15.03 9.04
CA VAL A 40 3.48 -13.68 9.42
C VAL A 40 3.44 -12.77 8.19
N ASN A 41 4.42 -12.86 7.31
CA ASN A 41 4.48 -12.08 6.08
C ASN A 41 3.40 -12.44 5.04
N MET A 42 2.69 -13.56 5.23
CA MET A 42 1.54 -13.95 4.41
C MET A 42 0.20 -13.47 4.99
N LEU A 43 0.18 -12.86 6.16
CA LEU A 43 -1.08 -12.36 6.75
C LEU A 43 -1.80 -11.36 5.84
N PRO A 44 -1.13 -10.39 5.19
CA PRO A 44 -1.81 -9.44 4.30
C PRO A 44 -2.52 -10.09 3.10
N GLU A 45 -2.09 -11.29 2.70
CA GLU A 45 -2.76 -12.08 1.67
C GLU A 45 -4.09 -12.69 2.13
N LEU A 46 -4.27 -12.88 3.43
CA LEU A 46 -5.38 -13.63 4.00
C LEU A 46 -6.34 -12.78 4.82
N VAL A 47 -5.82 -11.73 5.45
CA VAL A 47 -6.59 -10.85 6.33
C VAL A 47 -6.93 -9.56 5.57
N LYS A 48 -8.15 -9.08 5.75
CA LYS A 48 -8.62 -7.83 5.18
C LYS A 48 -8.83 -6.81 6.30
N ALA A 49 -8.22 -5.64 6.13
CA ALA A 49 -8.39 -4.48 7.00
C ALA A 49 -9.17 -3.39 6.25
N ALA A 50 -9.76 -2.43 6.94
CA ALA A 50 -10.29 -1.24 6.31
C ALA A 50 -9.18 -0.20 6.16
N CYS A 51 -9.22 0.58 5.09
CA CYS A 51 -8.21 1.58 4.78
C CYS A 51 -8.80 2.74 3.99
N THR A 52 -8.08 3.85 3.93
CA THR A 52 -8.33 4.96 3.02
C THR A 52 -7.03 5.26 2.27
N VAL A 53 -7.13 5.52 0.98
CA VAL A 53 -6.02 5.99 0.14
C VAL A 53 -6.48 7.20 -0.63
N ALA A 54 -5.70 8.26 -0.62
CA ALA A 54 -5.99 9.47 -1.36
C ALA A 54 -4.72 10.08 -1.98
N GLY A 55 -4.89 10.69 -3.13
CA GLY A 55 -3.87 11.48 -3.80
C GLY A 55 -4.41 12.85 -4.18
N VAL A 56 -3.56 13.86 -4.04
CA VAL A 56 -3.80 15.23 -4.46
C VAL A 56 -2.58 15.70 -5.23
N TRP A 57 -2.76 16.32 -6.40
CA TRP A 57 -1.66 16.72 -7.26
C TRP A 57 -2.00 17.94 -8.12
N ARG A 58 -0.97 18.52 -8.74
CA ARG A 58 -1.08 19.72 -9.57
C ARG A 58 -1.78 20.87 -8.84
N GLU A 59 -2.72 21.53 -9.49
CA GLU A 59 -3.44 22.71 -8.98
C GLU A 59 -4.31 22.43 -7.74
N ALA A 60 -4.60 21.17 -7.46
CA ALA A 60 -5.28 20.79 -6.23
C ALA A 60 -4.33 20.76 -5.01
N SER A 61 -3.02 20.78 -5.26
CA SER A 61 -1.98 20.87 -4.22
C SER A 61 -1.41 22.29 -4.17
N GLN A 62 -1.25 22.85 -2.98
CA GLN A 62 -0.80 24.22 -2.77
C GLN A 62 0.56 24.54 -3.45
N ASP A 63 1.45 23.56 -3.51
CA ASP A 63 2.78 23.68 -4.08
C ASP A 63 2.97 22.88 -5.39
N LEU A 64 1.87 22.52 -6.03
CA LEU A 64 1.81 21.74 -7.28
C LEU A 64 2.42 20.34 -7.19
N ARG A 65 2.74 19.86 -5.98
CA ARG A 65 3.34 18.53 -5.75
C ARG A 65 2.28 17.46 -5.66
N THR A 66 2.74 16.21 -5.74
CA THR A 66 1.90 15.06 -5.45
C THR A 66 1.92 14.76 -3.96
N LEU A 67 0.75 14.82 -3.33
CA LEU A 67 0.54 14.36 -1.96
C LEU A 67 -0.17 13.02 -2.00
N HIS A 68 0.35 12.06 -1.26
CA HIS A 68 -0.23 10.72 -1.14
C HIS A 68 -0.53 10.43 0.32
N MET A 69 -1.78 10.21 0.65
CA MET A 69 -2.24 9.83 1.97
C MET A 69 -2.68 8.36 1.99
N ARG A 70 -2.32 7.67 3.03
CA ARG A 70 -2.84 6.33 3.33
C ARG A 70 -3.16 6.22 4.82
N ALA A 71 -4.38 5.80 5.15
CA ALA A 71 -4.79 5.43 6.49
C ALA A 71 -5.08 3.94 6.56
N LEU A 72 -4.55 3.26 7.58
CA LEU A 72 -4.85 1.87 7.88
C LEU A 72 -5.74 1.79 9.10
N ASP A 73 -6.90 1.18 8.95
CA ASP A 73 -7.81 0.90 10.06
C ASP A 73 -7.59 -0.54 10.53
N TRP A 74 -7.14 -0.69 11.75
CA TRP A 74 -6.84 -1.99 12.37
C TRP A 74 -7.35 -2.02 13.80
N ASP A 75 -7.60 -3.20 14.33
CA ASP A 75 -8.03 -3.37 15.72
C ASP A 75 -6.94 -2.85 16.68
N TYR A 76 -7.29 -1.83 17.49
CA TYR A 76 -6.38 -1.22 18.45
C TYR A 76 -5.90 -2.19 19.54
N LYS A 77 -6.65 -3.28 19.81
CA LYS A 77 -6.26 -4.34 20.74
C LYS A 77 -5.24 -5.31 20.13
N ASN A 78 -5.01 -5.25 18.83
CA ASN A 78 -4.06 -6.13 18.18
C ASN A 78 -2.62 -5.80 18.62
N PRO A 79 -1.82 -6.79 19.06
CA PRO A 79 -0.44 -6.57 19.49
C PRO A 79 0.44 -5.87 18.47
N ILE A 80 0.16 -6.03 17.19
CA ILE A 80 0.92 -5.44 16.07
C ILE A 80 0.97 -3.90 16.15
N ASN A 81 -0.07 -3.28 16.72
CA ASN A 81 -0.15 -1.82 16.89
C ASN A 81 0.90 -1.25 17.85
N LYS A 82 1.51 -2.12 18.66
CA LYS A 82 2.55 -1.72 19.61
C LYS A 82 3.96 -1.63 19.00
N TYR A 83 4.11 -2.12 17.77
CA TYR A 83 5.41 -2.27 17.12
C TYR A 83 5.43 -1.71 15.69
N PRO A 84 4.97 -0.45 15.49
CA PRO A 84 5.12 0.20 14.19
C PRO A 84 6.61 0.38 13.87
N LEU A 85 6.95 0.26 12.58
CA LEU A 85 8.32 0.39 12.12
C LEU A 85 8.36 1.05 10.75
N ILE A 86 9.22 2.05 10.62
CA ILE A 86 9.66 2.57 9.33
C ILE A 86 11.03 1.97 9.04
N THR A 87 11.13 1.23 7.95
CA THR A 87 12.38 0.62 7.51
C THR A 87 12.85 1.29 6.24
N VAL A 88 14.07 1.84 6.27
CA VAL A 88 14.72 2.39 5.08
C VAL A 88 15.69 1.35 4.53
N TYR A 89 15.51 0.98 3.28
CA TYR A 89 16.34 0.02 2.58
C TYR A 89 17.34 0.72 1.68
N HIS A 90 18.61 0.42 1.87
CA HIS A 90 19.72 0.86 1.05
C HIS A 90 20.30 -0.36 0.31
N PRO A 91 19.82 -0.65 -0.91
CA PRO A 91 20.35 -1.79 -1.65
C PRO A 91 21.81 -1.58 -2.02
N SER A 92 22.59 -2.67 -2.01
CA SER A 92 23.97 -2.64 -2.50
C SER A 92 24.07 -2.68 -4.03
N ASP A 93 23.00 -3.10 -4.72
CA ASP A 93 22.89 -3.04 -6.17
C ASP A 93 22.45 -1.63 -6.56
N GLU A 94 23.31 -0.94 -7.31
CA GLU A 94 23.08 0.45 -7.77
C GLU A 94 21.89 0.59 -8.73
N ASN A 95 21.43 -0.49 -9.34
CA ASN A 95 20.23 -0.50 -10.19
C ASN A 95 18.93 -0.48 -9.38
N LEU A 96 19.00 -0.71 -8.07
CA LEU A 96 17.85 -0.71 -7.18
C LEU A 96 17.77 0.60 -6.39
N GLN A 97 16.56 1.07 -6.17
CA GLN A 97 16.33 2.33 -5.48
C GLN A 97 16.31 2.17 -3.96
N THR A 98 16.93 3.12 -3.27
CA THR A 98 16.65 3.35 -1.84
C THR A 98 15.18 3.66 -1.67
N HIS A 99 14.54 3.01 -0.69
CA HIS A 99 13.12 3.21 -0.41
C HIS A 99 12.81 2.99 1.07
N ALA A 100 11.69 3.51 1.50
CA ALA A 100 11.17 3.31 2.84
C ALA A 100 9.85 2.54 2.81
N ASN A 101 9.70 1.59 3.74
CA ASN A 101 8.45 0.93 4.05
C ASN A 101 7.92 1.41 5.39
N VAL A 102 6.61 1.58 5.47
CA VAL A 102 5.90 1.78 6.73
C VAL A 102 5.07 0.55 7.03
N GLY A 103 5.33 -0.05 8.16
CA GLY A 103 4.72 -1.30 8.57
C GLY A 103 5.00 -1.62 10.03
N TRP A 104 5.39 -2.84 10.31
CA TRP A 104 5.61 -3.35 11.66
C TRP A 104 6.87 -4.20 11.71
N VAL A 105 7.38 -4.36 12.92
CA VAL A 105 8.49 -5.27 13.18
C VAL A 105 8.19 -6.67 12.64
N GLY A 106 9.11 -7.22 11.85
CA GLY A 106 9.01 -8.54 11.23
C GLY A 106 8.22 -8.60 9.91
N LEU A 107 7.58 -7.51 9.49
CA LEU A 107 6.96 -7.42 8.17
C LEU A 107 7.94 -6.79 7.18
N ILE A 108 8.35 -7.55 6.16
CA ILE A 108 9.30 -7.07 5.15
C ILE A 108 8.63 -6.67 3.83
N GLY A 109 7.42 -7.16 3.57
CA GLY A 109 6.61 -6.71 2.43
C GLY A 109 6.12 -5.28 2.62
N SER A 110 5.81 -4.58 1.52
CA SER A 110 5.29 -3.21 1.56
C SER A 110 3.78 -3.19 1.54
N LEU A 111 3.16 -2.49 2.49
CA LEU A 111 1.76 -2.08 2.44
C LEU A 111 1.66 -0.60 2.08
N THR A 112 2.60 0.17 2.58
CA THR A 112 2.78 1.59 2.33
C THR A 112 4.27 1.84 2.20
N GLY A 113 4.67 2.55 1.18
CA GLY A 113 6.09 2.82 0.97
C GLY A 113 6.34 3.94 -0.02
N ILE A 114 7.58 4.37 -0.03
CA ILE A 114 8.05 5.47 -0.87
C ILE A 114 9.48 5.20 -1.32
N SER A 115 9.75 5.45 -2.60
CA SER A 115 11.09 5.55 -3.18
C SER A 115 11.34 6.98 -3.67
N ARG A 116 12.47 7.21 -4.31
CA ARG A 116 12.75 8.51 -4.94
C ARG A 116 11.80 8.83 -6.11
N LYS A 117 11.14 7.84 -6.68
CA LYS A 117 10.35 7.96 -7.92
C LYS A 117 8.85 7.81 -7.68
N ILE A 118 8.47 6.90 -6.81
CA ILE A 118 7.07 6.57 -6.58
C ILE A 118 6.74 6.46 -5.10
N SER A 119 5.48 6.71 -4.77
CA SER A 119 4.85 6.33 -3.50
C SER A 119 3.73 5.34 -3.76
N LEU A 120 3.51 4.44 -2.84
CA LEU A 120 2.43 3.47 -2.92
C LEU A 120 1.73 3.26 -1.59
N GLY A 121 0.45 2.93 -1.68
CA GLY A 121 -0.37 2.53 -0.55
C GLY A 121 -1.46 1.60 -1.03
N GLU A 122 -1.89 0.68 -0.18
CA GLU A 122 -2.99 -0.20 -0.49
C GLU A 122 -4.24 0.12 0.33
N LYS A 123 -5.36 -0.32 -0.19
CA LYS A 123 -6.63 -0.41 0.50
C LYS A 123 -7.28 -1.74 0.17
N VAL A 124 -7.92 -2.36 1.16
CA VAL A 124 -8.68 -3.57 0.93
C VAL A 124 -9.76 -3.34 -0.15
N TRP A 125 -9.88 -4.29 -1.04
CA TRP A 125 -11.00 -4.42 -1.94
C TRP A 125 -11.80 -5.67 -1.59
N LEU A 126 -13.08 -5.48 -1.29
CA LEU A 126 -14.05 -6.56 -1.08
C LEU A 126 -15.01 -6.58 -2.29
N PRO A 127 -14.59 -7.14 -3.42
CA PRO A 127 -15.42 -7.17 -4.60
C PRO A 127 -16.69 -8.00 -4.35
N PRO A 128 -17.80 -7.73 -5.05
CA PRO A 128 -18.97 -8.57 -5.00
C PRO A 128 -18.60 -10.03 -5.26
N LYS A 129 -19.31 -10.96 -4.62
CA LYS A 129 -19.03 -12.38 -4.73
C LYS A 129 -19.00 -12.80 -6.21
N HIS A 130 -17.94 -13.48 -6.62
CA HIS A 130 -17.69 -13.93 -7.99
C HIS A 130 -17.43 -12.83 -9.05
N SER A 131 -17.38 -11.56 -8.69
CA SER A 131 -17.09 -10.48 -9.66
C SER A 131 -15.61 -10.39 -10.06
N VAL A 132 -14.70 -10.90 -9.24
CA VAL A 132 -13.26 -10.93 -9.50
C VAL A 132 -12.67 -12.28 -9.14
N GLN A 133 -11.72 -12.72 -9.95
CA GLN A 133 -10.93 -13.91 -9.65
C GLN A 133 -9.76 -13.58 -8.75
N MET A 134 -9.50 -14.46 -7.81
CA MET A 134 -8.34 -14.43 -6.92
C MET A 134 -7.66 -15.79 -6.95
N THR A 135 -6.34 -15.79 -6.88
CA THR A 135 -5.54 -17.00 -6.86
C THR A 135 -4.49 -16.94 -5.75
N ARG A 136 -3.91 -18.07 -5.41
CA ARG A 136 -2.69 -18.15 -4.58
C ARG A 136 -1.45 -18.48 -5.41
N TYR A 137 -1.63 -18.69 -6.72
CA TYR A 137 -0.54 -19.03 -7.64
C TYR A 137 0.05 -17.76 -8.26
N GLY A 138 0.72 -16.95 -7.42
CA GLY A 138 1.31 -15.70 -7.83
C GLY A 138 2.28 -15.13 -6.79
N ASN A 139 2.83 -13.95 -7.09
CA ASN A 139 3.68 -13.22 -6.14
C ASN A 139 2.77 -12.48 -5.14
N PRO A 140 2.94 -12.67 -3.83
CA PRO A 140 2.21 -11.90 -2.82
C PRO A 140 2.29 -10.41 -3.09
N TRP A 141 1.15 -9.72 -3.04
CA TRP A 141 1.07 -8.31 -3.43
C TRP A 141 2.00 -7.40 -2.63
N THR A 142 2.28 -7.73 -1.38
CA THR A 142 3.22 -6.98 -0.54
C THR A 142 4.66 -7.03 -1.07
N TYR A 143 5.05 -8.13 -1.69
CA TYR A 143 6.36 -8.27 -2.34
C TYR A 143 6.37 -7.62 -3.73
N VAL A 144 5.26 -7.71 -4.47
CA VAL A 144 5.10 -6.94 -5.72
C VAL A 144 5.27 -5.44 -5.44
N PHE A 145 4.69 -4.92 -4.36
CA PHE A 145 4.83 -3.53 -3.95
C PHE A 145 6.28 -3.18 -3.62
N ARG A 146 6.96 -4.06 -2.93
CA ARG A 146 8.36 -3.83 -2.61
C ARG A 146 9.24 -3.89 -3.87
N ASP A 147 8.94 -4.77 -4.84
CA ASP A 147 9.60 -4.77 -6.15
C ASP A 147 9.39 -3.43 -6.88
N LEU A 148 8.18 -2.85 -6.83
CA LEU A 148 7.93 -1.52 -7.39
C LEU A 148 8.82 -0.44 -6.76
N LEU A 149 8.95 -0.44 -5.43
CA LEU A 149 9.79 0.53 -4.72
C LEU A 149 11.29 0.39 -5.07
N TYR A 150 11.74 -0.82 -5.36
CA TYR A 150 13.10 -1.08 -5.80
C TYR A 150 13.36 -0.66 -7.25
N GLU A 151 12.41 -0.90 -8.15
CA GLU A 151 12.71 -1.00 -9.58
C GLU A 151 11.95 0.01 -10.45
N ALA A 152 10.80 0.53 -10.02
CA ALA A 152 10.00 1.44 -10.83
C ALA A 152 10.66 2.83 -10.93
N THR A 153 10.90 3.28 -12.16
CA THR A 153 11.56 4.55 -12.45
C THR A 153 10.59 5.71 -12.66
N ASP A 154 9.32 5.39 -12.94
CA ASP A 154 8.24 6.34 -13.21
C ASP A 154 6.88 5.65 -13.09
N MET A 155 5.78 6.41 -13.26
CA MET A 155 4.42 5.89 -13.23
C MET A 155 4.18 4.80 -14.27
N LYS A 156 4.68 4.98 -15.49
CA LYS A 156 4.48 4.05 -16.61
C LYS A 156 5.17 2.71 -16.35
N SER A 157 6.40 2.73 -15.86
CA SER A 157 7.16 1.52 -15.49
C SER A 157 6.47 0.78 -14.34
N ALA A 158 6.00 1.50 -13.32
CA ALA A 158 5.28 0.92 -12.19
C ALA A 158 3.98 0.22 -12.64
N ILE A 159 3.16 0.87 -13.49
CA ILE A 159 1.94 0.26 -14.04
C ILE A 159 2.27 -0.98 -14.87
N LYS A 160 3.33 -0.92 -15.69
CA LYS A 160 3.80 -2.06 -16.48
C LYS A 160 4.24 -3.23 -15.60
N MET A 161 4.93 -2.97 -14.50
CA MET A 161 5.31 -4.00 -13.53
C MET A 161 4.09 -4.64 -12.89
N LEU A 162 3.10 -3.84 -12.45
CA LEU A 162 1.83 -4.33 -11.90
C LEU A 162 1.05 -5.17 -12.91
N PHE A 163 1.04 -4.75 -14.18
CA PHE A 163 0.37 -5.48 -15.25
C PHE A 163 1.00 -6.86 -15.49
N ASN A 164 2.33 -6.94 -15.49
CA ASN A 164 3.10 -8.16 -15.74
C ASN A 164 3.17 -9.08 -14.51
N ALA A 165 2.86 -8.58 -13.32
CA ALA A 165 2.91 -9.37 -12.10
C ALA A 165 1.93 -10.56 -12.15
N LYS A 166 2.35 -11.70 -11.63
CA LYS A 166 1.43 -12.82 -11.32
C LYS A 166 0.66 -12.48 -10.04
N ARG A 167 -0.47 -11.80 -10.24
CA ARG A 167 -1.29 -11.21 -9.16
C ARG A 167 -2.05 -12.28 -8.39
N THR A 168 -2.23 -12.09 -7.09
CA THR A 168 -2.85 -13.07 -6.18
C THR A 168 -4.23 -12.62 -5.71
N CYS A 169 -4.30 -11.61 -4.86
CA CYS A 169 -5.53 -11.18 -4.20
C CYS A 169 -6.17 -9.98 -4.91
N ALA A 170 -7.32 -9.55 -4.42
CA ALA A 170 -7.99 -8.32 -4.84
C ALA A 170 -7.71 -7.21 -3.83
N ILE A 171 -7.09 -6.12 -4.29
CA ILE A 171 -6.80 -4.91 -3.53
C ILE A 171 -6.98 -3.66 -4.38
N HIS A 172 -7.14 -2.52 -3.73
CA HIS A 172 -6.98 -1.21 -4.35
C HIS A 172 -5.57 -0.70 -4.10
N ILE A 173 -5.02 -0.01 -5.07
CA ILE A 173 -3.67 0.59 -5.00
C ILE A 173 -3.79 2.08 -5.27
N GLY A 174 -3.17 2.91 -4.40
CA GLY A 174 -2.79 4.27 -4.74
C GLY A 174 -1.33 4.30 -5.13
N LEU A 175 -1.01 4.96 -6.23
CA LEU A 175 0.33 5.11 -6.76
C LEU A 175 0.58 6.56 -7.13
N GLY A 176 1.52 7.21 -6.45
CA GLY A 176 1.99 8.56 -6.76
C GLY A 176 3.32 8.52 -7.49
N SER A 177 3.53 9.47 -8.41
CA SER A 177 4.80 9.68 -9.10
C SER A 177 5.34 11.07 -8.83
N VAL A 178 6.64 11.15 -8.56
CA VAL A 178 7.35 12.42 -8.35
C VAL A 178 7.49 13.16 -9.66
N ASP A 179 8.04 12.49 -10.66
CA ASP A 179 8.44 13.11 -11.92
C ASP A 179 7.23 13.51 -12.78
N ASP A 180 6.16 12.70 -12.72
CA ASP A 180 4.93 12.96 -13.50
C ASP A 180 3.97 13.92 -12.77
N HIS A 181 4.26 14.31 -11.54
CA HIS A 181 3.35 15.08 -10.69
C HIS A 181 1.91 14.54 -10.78
N SER A 182 1.76 13.23 -10.58
CA SER A 182 0.50 12.54 -10.80
C SER A 182 0.22 11.48 -9.74
N PHE A 183 -1.05 11.15 -9.61
CA PHE A 183 -1.52 10.06 -8.78
C PHE A 183 -2.49 9.19 -9.57
N LYS A 184 -2.38 7.89 -9.42
CA LYS A 184 -3.28 6.92 -10.02
C LYS A 184 -3.86 6.00 -8.95
N MET A 185 -5.11 5.64 -9.15
CA MET A 185 -5.77 4.59 -8.37
C MET A 185 -5.96 3.36 -9.24
N MET A 186 -5.88 2.18 -8.62
CA MET A 186 -6.01 0.93 -9.37
C MET A 186 -6.85 -0.08 -8.63
N GLN A 187 -7.66 -0.82 -9.39
CA GLN A 187 -8.26 -2.06 -8.95
C GLN A 187 -7.40 -3.21 -9.43
N TYR A 188 -6.78 -3.92 -8.49
CA TYR A 188 -5.77 -4.95 -8.75
C TYR A 188 -6.31 -6.31 -8.32
N ALA A 189 -6.40 -7.24 -9.26
CA ALA A 189 -6.77 -8.63 -9.02
C ALA A 189 -6.10 -9.56 -10.05
N GLU A 190 -6.23 -10.86 -9.90
CA GLU A 190 -5.55 -11.86 -10.76
C GLU A 190 -5.59 -11.51 -12.25
N LYS A 191 -6.78 -11.27 -12.80
CA LYS A 191 -7.00 -11.00 -14.23
C LYS A 191 -7.45 -9.57 -14.50
N ARG A 192 -7.48 -8.71 -13.50
CA ARG A 192 -7.99 -7.35 -13.62
C ARG A 192 -6.96 -6.37 -13.08
N LEU A 193 -6.65 -5.35 -13.87
CA LEU A 193 -5.90 -4.18 -13.46
C LEU A 193 -6.54 -2.98 -14.16
N ASP A 194 -7.46 -2.31 -13.47
CA ASP A 194 -8.06 -1.08 -13.95
C ASP A 194 -7.31 0.10 -13.34
N VAL A 195 -7.02 1.11 -14.15
CA VAL A 195 -6.29 2.30 -13.75
C VAL A 195 -7.20 3.51 -13.83
N PHE A 196 -7.27 4.26 -12.75
CA PHE A 196 -8.11 5.45 -12.61
C PHE A 196 -7.29 6.67 -12.22
N ASP A 197 -7.76 7.82 -12.68
CA ASP A 197 -7.29 9.13 -12.25
C ASP A 197 -8.46 10.11 -12.16
N ASP A 198 -8.18 11.41 -12.02
CA ASP A 198 -9.20 12.46 -11.94
C ASP A 198 -10.02 12.64 -13.23
N THR A 199 -9.66 11.98 -14.32
CA THR A 199 -10.33 12.12 -15.62
C THR A 199 -11.29 11.00 -15.96
N ASN A 200 -11.03 9.79 -15.49
CA ASN A 200 -11.71 8.59 -15.98
C ASN A 200 -12.44 7.76 -14.91
N TYR A 201 -12.56 8.27 -13.67
CA TYR A 201 -13.41 7.62 -12.69
C TYR A 201 -14.58 8.51 -12.28
N THR A 202 -15.70 7.89 -11.92
CA THR A 202 -16.89 8.59 -11.47
C THR A 202 -17.18 8.25 -10.03
N PHE A 203 -17.39 9.29 -9.22
CA PHE A 203 -17.96 9.13 -7.89
C PHE A 203 -19.48 9.23 -7.92
N THR A 204 -20.10 8.89 -6.79
CA THR A 204 -21.50 9.20 -6.56
C THR A 204 -21.70 10.71 -6.46
N ALA A 205 -22.97 11.17 -6.48
CA ALA A 205 -23.28 12.59 -6.30
C ALA A 205 -22.74 13.15 -4.96
N ALA A 206 -22.57 12.31 -3.93
CA ALA A 206 -22.00 12.69 -2.66
C ALA A 206 -20.46 12.91 -2.72
N HIS A 207 -19.80 12.37 -3.74
CA HIS A 207 -18.36 12.46 -3.92
C HIS A 207 -18.06 12.88 -5.38
N PRO A 208 -18.20 14.15 -5.70
CA PRO A 208 -18.00 14.65 -7.06
C PRO A 208 -16.54 14.53 -7.47
N ARG A 209 -16.32 14.31 -8.76
CA ARG A 209 -14.99 14.33 -9.33
C ARG A 209 -14.37 15.72 -9.19
N MET A 210 -13.11 15.76 -8.76
CA MET A 210 -12.32 16.99 -8.65
C MET A 210 -11.01 16.81 -9.40
N ASN A 211 -10.62 17.82 -10.19
CA ASN A 211 -9.34 17.79 -10.90
C ASN A 211 -8.17 17.73 -9.91
N GLY A 212 -7.20 16.87 -10.19
CA GLY A 212 -6.02 16.69 -9.34
C GLY A 212 -6.30 16.01 -8.00
N VAL A 213 -7.46 15.38 -7.82
CA VAL A 213 -7.81 14.65 -6.59
C VAL A 213 -8.36 13.28 -6.93
N ALA A 214 -7.85 12.26 -6.29
CA ALA A 214 -8.37 10.91 -6.38
C ALA A 214 -8.26 10.19 -5.04
N TYR A 215 -9.26 9.38 -4.69
CA TYR A 215 -9.25 8.65 -3.43
C TYR A 215 -10.08 7.36 -3.48
N PHE A 216 -9.67 6.39 -2.68
CA PHE A 216 -10.48 5.24 -2.29
C PHE A 216 -10.93 5.43 -0.84
N ASP A 217 -12.18 5.75 -0.64
CA ASP A 217 -12.81 5.83 0.66
C ASP A 217 -13.14 4.41 1.19
N LYS A 218 -13.45 4.31 2.48
CA LYS A 218 -13.90 3.08 3.14
C LYS A 218 -15.10 2.45 2.46
N HIS A 219 -16.01 3.28 1.96
CA HIS A 219 -17.35 2.88 1.56
C HIS A 219 -17.64 2.99 0.07
N VAL A 220 -16.87 3.78 -0.68
CA VAL A 220 -17.12 4.03 -2.09
C VAL A 220 -15.95 3.56 -2.92
N GLN A 221 -16.24 2.82 -3.98
CA GLN A 221 -15.26 2.31 -4.92
C GLN A 221 -15.47 2.98 -6.28
N PRO A 222 -14.40 3.20 -7.09
CA PRO A 222 -14.52 3.81 -8.41
C PRO A 222 -15.42 3.03 -9.38
N SER A 223 -15.55 1.73 -9.20
CA SER A 223 -16.46 0.87 -9.95
C SER A 223 -17.93 0.97 -9.53
N GLY A 224 -18.25 1.80 -8.51
CA GLY A 224 -19.58 1.86 -7.93
C GLY A 224 -19.90 0.73 -6.95
N ASP A 225 -18.96 -0.19 -6.74
CA ASP A 225 -19.13 -1.26 -5.77
C ASP A 225 -19.06 -0.68 -4.35
N ASN A 226 -20.05 -1.00 -3.52
CA ASN A 226 -20.00 -0.62 -2.10
C ASN A 226 -19.02 -1.54 -1.37
N CYS A 227 -18.10 -0.95 -0.62
CA CYS A 227 -17.32 -1.70 0.36
C CYS A 227 -18.27 -2.20 1.46
N ILE A 228 -18.34 -3.51 1.68
CA ILE A 228 -19.08 -4.07 2.81
C ILE A 228 -18.27 -3.76 4.09
N GLY A 229 -18.28 -2.48 4.48
CA GLY A 229 -17.47 -1.96 5.56
C GLY A 229 -18.14 -1.95 6.93
N SER A 230 -19.38 -2.42 7.04
CA SER A 230 -20.13 -2.31 8.30
C SER A 230 -19.69 -3.27 9.41
N ILE A 231 -18.89 -4.27 9.13
CA ILE A 231 -18.45 -5.24 10.15
C ILE A 231 -17.27 -4.73 10.99
N LEU A 232 -16.55 -3.70 10.51
CA LEU A 232 -15.38 -3.15 11.19
C LEU A 232 -15.55 -1.72 11.69
N SER A 233 -16.77 -1.21 11.78
CA SER A 233 -17.07 0.17 12.18
C SER A 233 -16.66 0.56 13.61
N ASN A 234 -16.21 -0.37 14.42
CA ASN A 234 -15.73 -0.12 15.79
C ASN A 234 -14.20 -0.07 15.92
N VAL A 235 -13.48 0.03 14.81
CA VAL A 235 -12.02 0.03 14.81
C VAL A 235 -11.52 1.45 14.61
N ASN A 236 -11.29 2.15 15.71
CA ASN A 236 -10.69 3.48 15.73
C ASN A 236 -9.16 3.36 15.88
N PHE A 237 -8.43 3.18 14.79
CA PHE A 237 -7.00 3.51 14.79
C PHE A 237 -6.59 4.07 13.44
N LEU A 238 -6.32 5.35 13.45
CA LEU A 238 -5.89 6.11 12.29
C LEU A 238 -4.36 6.21 12.31
N PHE A 239 -3.64 5.39 11.53
CA PHE A 239 -2.30 5.74 11.12
C PHE A 239 -2.40 6.58 9.84
N ILE A 240 -2.38 7.90 10.00
CA ILE A 240 -2.27 8.80 8.87
C ILE A 240 -0.79 8.86 8.51
N LEU A 241 -0.44 8.32 7.37
CA LEU A 241 0.84 8.59 6.74
C LEU A 241 0.59 9.51 5.56
N ALA A 242 0.82 10.79 5.76
CA ALA A 242 0.99 11.71 4.65
C ALA A 242 2.42 11.51 4.12
N SER A 243 2.56 10.76 3.03
CA SER A 243 3.82 10.74 2.31
C SER A 243 3.85 11.96 1.39
N VAL A 244 4.47 13.02 1.88
CA VAL A 244 4.87 14.13 1.04
C VAL A 244 6.08 13.66 0.23
N LEU A 245 5.92 13.56 -1.08
CA LEU A 245 7.04 13.31 -1.98
C LEU A 245 7.91 14.57 -2.02
N TRP A 246 8.80 14.72 -1.03
CA TRP A 246 9.72 15.81 -0.97
C TRP A 246 11.09 15.42 -1.50
N LYS A 247 11.77 16.37 -2.13
CA LYS A 247 13.16 16.22 -2.55
C LYS A 247 14.00 15.64 -1.42
N MET A 248 14.51 14.44 -1.58
CA MET A 248 15.40 13.76 -0.64
C MET A 248 16.81 14.36 -0.61
N ASP A 249 17.01 15.58 -1.06
CA ASP A 249 18.35 16.19 -1.16
C ASP A 249 18.91 16.70 0.18
N HIS A 250 18.12 16.79 1.23
CA HIS A 250 18.58 17.35 2.51
C HIS A 250 17.90 16.65 3.69
N GLY A 251 18.44 15.58 4.16
CA GLY A 251 18.44 14.96 5.49
C GLY A 251 17.36 15.24 6.57
N VAL A 252 16.20 15.83 6.25
CA VAL A 252 15.18 16.27 7.21
C VAL A 252 13.88 15.51 6.94
N PHE A 253 13.80 14.27 7.39
CA PHE A 253 12.66 13.39 7.02
C PHE A 253 11.67 13.09 8.16
N LEU A 254 12.01 13.33 9.41
CA LEU A 254 11.15 12.90 10.53
C LEU A 254 10.44 14.06 11.27
N GLU A 255 10.97 15.24 11.33
CA GLU A 255 10.34 16.35 12.05
C GLU A 255 9.16 16.98 11.29
N ASP A 256 9.23 17.05 9.96
CA ASP A 256 8.16 17.66 9.16
C ASP A 256 6.92 16.78 9.00
N CYS A 257 7.06 15.46 9.02
CA CYS A 257 5.92 14.54 9.03
C CYS A 257 5.09 14.67 10.33
N TRP A 258 5.71 14.97 11.46
CA TRP A 258 5.02 15.21 12.72
C TRP A 258 4.26 16.52 12.74
N LYS A 259 4.81 17.59 12.17
CA LYS A 259 4.13 18.90 12.05
C LYS A 259 2.91 18.83 11.18
N LEU A 260 2.97 18.14 10.03
CA LEU A 260 1.83 17.98 9.14
C LEU A 260 0.69 17.18 9.78
N SER A 261 0.98 16.20 10.64
CA SER A 261 -0.05 15.44 11.35
C SER A 261 -0.72 16.25 12.47
N SER A 262 -0.05 17.27 13.02
CA SER A 262 -0.60 18.13 14.08
C SER A 262 -1.46 19.27 13.55
N ASP A 263 -1.26 19.70 12.30
CA ASP A 263 -1.99 20.81 11.69
C ASP A 263 -3.30 20.39 11.01
N TRP A 264 -3.52 19.09 10.80
CA TRP A 264 -4.77 18.56 10.24
C TRP A 264 -5.83 18.32 11.33
N ARG A 265 -6.14 19.35 12.10
CA ARG A 265 -7.35 19.39 12.92
C ARG A 265 -8.54 19.86 12.10
N TYR A 266 -9.02 19.04 11.19
CA TYR A 266 -10.39 19.20 10.74
C TYR A 266 -11.31 18.45 11.70
N PRO A 267 -12.32 19.12 12.27
CA PRO A 267 -13.35 18.42 13.01
C PRO A 267 -14.05 17.50 12.00
N ILE A 268 -13.94 16.20 12.17
CA ILE A 268 -14.82 15.24 11.51
C ILE A 268 -16.20 15.52 12.10
N GLY A 269 -16.95 16.36 11.40
CA GLY A 269 -18.35 16.58 11.67
C GLY A 269 -19.06 15.23 11.58
N SER A 270 -19.77 14.90 12.63
CA SER A 270 -20.74 13.83 12.68
C SER A 270 -21.68 13.90 11.46
N ILE A 271 -21.61 12.90 10.59
CA ILE A 271 -22.70 12.46 9.72
C ILE A 271 -22.96 11.00 9.98
#